data_9a0a2b3b37b9583bbf7840421688148f
#
_entry.id   9a0a2b3b37b9583bbf7840421688148f
#
_cell.length_a   1.000
_cell.length_b   1.000
_cell.length_c   1.000
_cell.angle_alpha   90.00
_cell.angle_beta   90.00
_cell.angle_gamma   90.00
#
_symmetry.space_group_name_H-M   'P 1'
#
loop_
_entity.id
_entity.type
_entity.pdbx_description
1 polymer ?
#
loop_
_entity_poly.entity_id
_entity_poly.type
_entity_poly.pdbx_seq_one_letter_code
_entity_poly.pdbx_strand_id
1 'polypeptide(L)'
;CKTLEGLVLSAPLSARAVISDSAVDTFTEDARRNEPDESRYRRLQQAYFLELLSGLFDFLPLELALKRFVRLVDEHLYKLYPKLLTEYKSETERFHEKVTKVAQKFSLQYTRLVDSAEDYATDKSLQERIHLGAEYFKEQLEPLDAIRSSTIVETDNKELKKQLKTASEELDDLLLLKVDLLEFVISKGFHVGEYLKQKAVLSIDDTASTKGKEEKRSGNSTERRKRKDGAEESGSTPARKKTAAVEVPSDILHPELYRRLIVWRNAEASQLGLPVYTVIQQKAILGITNLLPEDKSALLRIPYFGKKGVEKYGDELLEMVRVYKKESGIAETLFSD
;
A
#
# COMPACT_ATOMS: atom_id res chain seq x y z
N CYS A 1 -16.15 33.11 -9.57
CA CYS A 1 -17.43 33.85 -9.33
C CYS A 1 -18.62 32.91 -9.11
N LYS A 2 -18.86 31.88 -9.92
CA LYS A 2 -19.97 30.92 -9.72
C LYS A 2 -19.93 30.20 -8.37
N THR A 3 -18.77 29.98 -7.80
CA THR A 3 -18.58 29.36 -6.48
C THR A 3 -18.95 30.25 -5.33
N LEU A 4 -18.80 31.57 -5.48
CA LEU A 4 -19.17 32.54 -4.45
C LEU A 4 -20.69 32.74 -4.37
N GLU A 5 -21.38 32.81 -5.51
CA GLU A 5 -22.84 32.84 -5.56
C GLU A 5 -23.46 31.62 -4.92
N GLY A 6 -22.88 30.41 -5.14
CA GLY A 6 -23.33 29.19 -4.49
C GLY A 6 -23.10 29.16 -2.98
N LEU A 7 -22.02 29.75 -2.49
CA LEU A 7 -21.68 29.83 -1.07
C LEU A 7 -22.61 30.81 -0.31
N VAL A 8 -22.98 31.94 -0.93
CA VAL A 8 -23.88 32.91 -0.36
C VAL A 8 -25.32 32.38 -0.29
N LEU A 9 -25.75 31.59 -1.26
CA LEU A 9 -27.08 30.99 -1.32
C LEU A 9 -27.25 29.76 -0.40
N SER A 10 -26.17 29.12 0.01
CA SER A 10 -26.20 27.97 0.93
C SER A 10 -25.99 28.33 2.40
N ALA A 11 -25.74 29.58 2.73
CA ALA A 11 -25.61 30.00 4.13
C ALA A 11 -26.96 29.89 4.86
N PRO A 12 -27.04 29.26 6.04
CA PRO A 12 -28.27 29.15 6.78
C PRO A 12 -28.80 30.56 7.15
N LEU A 13 -30.08 30.74 6.99
CA LEU A 13 -30.80 32.02 7.21
C LEU A 13 -30.59 32.69 8.59
N SER A 14 -29.92 32.02 9.52
CA SER A 14 -29.58 32.56 10.86
C SER A 14 -28.30 33.41 10.86
N ALA A 15 -27.48 33.39 9.81
CA ALA A 15 -26.28 34.22 9.68
C ALA A 15 -26.51 35.29 8.58
N ARG A 16 -27.22 36.37 8.91
CA ARG A 16 -27.25 37.58 8.08
C ARG A 16 -25.92 38.31 8.22
N ALA A 17 -24.93 37.89 7.45
CA ALA A 17 -23.80 38.76 7.14
C ALA A 17 -24.27 39.76 6.09
N VAL A 18 -24.51 41.00 6.48
CA VAL A 18 -24.71 42.10 5.54
C VAL A 18 -23.36 42.45 4.96
N ILE A 19 -23.01 41.82 3.84
CA ILE A 19 -21.83 42.20 3.06
C ILE A 19 -22.25 43.39 2.23
N SER A 20 -21.57 44.54 2.38
CA SER A 20 -21.84 45.72 1.56
C SER A 20 -21.51 45.44 0.08
N ASP A 21 -22.30 46.02 -0.83
CA ASP A 21 -22.10 45.88 -2.27
C ASP A 21 -20.68 46.28 -2.67
N SER A 22 -20.11 47.33 -2.03
CA SER A 22 -18.72 47.73 -2.27
C SER A 22 -17.69 46.68 -1.85
N ALA A 23 -17.95 45.85 -0.82
CA ALA A 23 -17.05 44.76 -0.43
C ALA A 23 -17.12 43.60 -1.43
N VAL A 24 -18.31 43.33 -1.98
CA VAL A 24 -18.50 42.34 -3.04
C VAL A 24 -17.77 42.77 -4.33
N ASP A 25 -17.91 44.06 -4.69
CA ASP A 25 -17.24 44.62 -5.87
C ASP A 25 -15.71 44.57 -5.72
N THR A 26 -15.17 44.98 -4.58
CA THR A 26 -13.74 44.93 -4.28
C THR A 26 -13.20 43.49 -4.36
N PHE A 27 -13.92 42.56 -3.74
CA PHE A 27 -13.53 41.13 -3.76
C PHE A 27 -13.61 40.56 -5.16
N THR A 28 -14.63 40.93 -5.94
CA THR A 28 -14.79 40.48 -7.34
C THR A 28 -13.68 41.04 -8.21
N GLU A 29 -13.26 42.29 -8.01
CA GLU A 29 -12.19 42.91 -8.75
C GLU A 29 -10.82 42.34 -8.38
N ASP A 30 -10.56 42.07 -7.10
CA ASP A 30 -9.37 41.36 -6.64
C ASP A 30 -9.32 39.91 -7.13
N ALA A 31 -10.44 39.20 -7.16
CA ALA A 31 -10.54 37.87 -7.73
C ALA A 31 -10.22 37.86 -9.24
N ARG A 32 -10.73 38.86 -10.00
CA ARG A 32 -10.41 39.04 -11.43
C ARG A 32 -8.95 39.37 -11.68
N ARG A 33 -8.34 40.24 -10.84
CA ARG A 33 -6.92 40.60 -10.95
C ARG A 33 -6.00 39.42 -10.66
N ASN A 34 -6.43 38.50 -9.78
CA ASN A 34 -5.70 37.32 -9.39
C ASN A 34 -6.13 36.08 -10.16
N GLU A 35 -7.07 36.22 -11.13
CA GLU A 35 -7.44 35.10 -12.00
C GLU A 35 -6.19 34.66 -12.77
N PRO A 36 -5.73 33.40 -12.58
CA PRO A 36 -4.55 32.94 -13.27
C PRO A 36 -4.82 32.97 -14.77
N ASP A 37 -3.90 33.55 -15.52
CA ASP A 37 -3.89 33.48 -16.98
C ASP A 37 -4.10 32.02 -17.39
N GLU A 38 -5.03 31.75 -18.30
CA GLU A 38 -5.40 30.41 -18.77
C GLU A 38 -4.16 29.62 -19.20
N SER A 39 -3.20 30.29 -19.83
CA SER A 39 -1.93 29.69 -20.23
C SER A 39 -1.07 29.27 -19.03
N ARG A 40 -1.11 30.02 -17.93
CA ARG A 40 -0.40 29.69 -16.70
C ARG A 40 -1.07 28.52 -15.98
N TYR A 41 -2.41 28.51 -15.93
CA TYR A 41 -3.16 27.43 -15.33
C TYR A 41 -2.92 26.11 -16.07
N ARG A 42 -2.97 26.13 -17.40
CA ARG A 42 -2.67 24.96 -18.25
C ARG A 42 -1.25 24.43 -18.00
N ARG A 43 -0.25 25.31 -17.91
CA ARG A 43 1.14 24.90 -17.58
C ARG A 43 1.27 24.27 -16.21
N LEU A 44 0.56 24.78 -15.21
CA LEU A 44 0.56 24.18 -13.86
C LEU A 44 -0.11 22.79 -13.85
N GLN A 45 -1.21 22.63 -14.54
CA GLN A 45 -1.87 21.33 -14.70
C GLN A 45 -0.99 20.32 -15.42
N GLN A 46 -0.33 20.75 -16.50
CA GLN A 46 0.61 19.92 -17.26
C GLN A 46 1.81 19.51 -16.41
N ALA A 47 2.41 20.44 -15.67
CA ALA A 47 3.51 20.15 -14.75
C ALA A 47 3.10 19.15 -13.66
N TYR A 48 1.90 19.30 -13.09
CA TYR A 48 1.36 18.38 -12.11
C TYR A 48 1.10 16.98 -12.69
N PHE A 49 0.56 16.89 -13.90
CA PHE A 49 0.39 15.63 -14.61
C PHE A 49 1.74 14.92 -14.81
N LEU A 50 2.76 15.67 -15.28
CA LEU A 50 4.11 15.13 -15.45
C LEU A 50 4.75 14.68 -14.13
N GLU A 51 4.53 15.41 -13.04
CA GLU A 51 5.02 15.03 -11.71
C GLU A 51 4.42 13.68 -11.27
N LEU A 52 3.11 13.49 -11.43
CA LEU A 52 2.44 12.24 -11.09
C LEU A 52 2.91 11.08 -11.96
N LEU A 53 3.05 11.33 -13.28
CA LEU A 53 3.54 10.33 -14.23
C LEU A 53 5.00 9.96 -13.95
N SER A 54 5.83 10.96 -13.63
CA SER A 54 7.20 10.73 -13.18
C SER A 54 7.25 9.88 -11.91
N GLY A 55 6.39 10.16 -10.93
CA GLY A 55 6.27 9.37 -9.72
C GLY A 55 5.87 7.90 -9.97
N LEU A 56 5.03 7.62 -10.97
CA LEU A 56 4.67 6.26 -11.36
C LEU A 56 5.90 5.49 -11.88
N PHE A 57 6.70 6.11 -12.75
CA PHE A 57 7.86 5.48 -13.40
C PHE A 57 9.20 5.79 -12.70
N ASP A 58 9.20 6.32 -11.48
CA ASP A 58 10.39 6.44 -10.65
C ASP A 58 10.65 5.13 -9.90
N PHE A 59 11.64 4.39 -10.35
CA PHE A 59 12.08 3.12 -9.73
C PHE A 59 13.36 3.28 -8.88
N LEU A 60 13.88 4.49 -8.74
CA LEU A 60 15.09 4.72 -7.94
C LEU A 60 14.91 4.34 -6.47
N PRO A 61 13.80 4.66 -5.79
CA PRO A 61 13.59 4.22 -4.41
C PRO A 61 13.63 2.70 -4.25
N LEU A 62 13.03 1.96 -5.20
CA LEU A 62 13.02 0.49 -5.20
C LEU A 62 14.43 -0.08 -5.45
N GLU A 63 15.20 0.50 -6.37
CA GLU A 63 16.60 0.13 -6.60
C GLU A 63 17.47 0.35 -5.37
N LEU A 64 17.28 1.46 -4.66
CA LEU A 64 18.03 1.77 -3.44
C LEU A 64 17.68 0.80 -2.30
N ALA A 65 16.41 0.46 -2.14
CA ALA A 65 15.96 -0.54 -1.17
C ALA A 65 16.57 -1.94 -1.48
N LEU A 66 16.55 -2.35 -2.76
CA LEU A 66 17.19 -3.57 -3.22
C LEU A 66 18.69 -3.58 -2.92
N LYS A 67 19.41 -2.53 -3.27
CA LYS A 67 20.85 -2.39 -2.97
C LYS A 67 21.14 -2.43 -1.47
N ARG A 68 20.29 -1.81 -0.65
CA ARG A 68 20.42 -1.84 0.82
C ARG A 68 20.27 -3.25 1.36
N PHE A 69 19.25 -3.99 0.91
CA PHE A 69 19.04 -5.38 1.31
C PHE A 69 20.24 -6.25 0.92
N VAL A 70 20.67 -6.18 -0.35
CA VAL A 70 21.81 -6.95 -0.88
C VAL A 70 23.09 -6.65 -0.09
N ARG A 71 23.35 -5.38 0.22
CA ARG A 71 24.52 -4.98 1.03
C ARG A 71 24.50 -5.60 2.41
N LEU A 72 23.37 -5.62 3.11
CA LEU A 72 23.26 -6.25 4.44
C LEU A 72 23.54 -7.75 4.38
N VAL A 73 23.06 -8.44 3.35
CA VAL A 73 23.35 -9.88 3.15
C VAL A 73 24.83 -10.10 2.80
N ASP A 74 25.42 -9.26 1.94
CA ASP A 74 26.81 -9.38 1.52
C ASP A 74 27.80 -9.12 2.70
N GLU A 75 27.57 -8.06 3.48
CA GLU A 75 28.45 -7.69 4.60
C GLU A 75 28.43 -8.72 5.75
N HIS A 76 27.27 -9.34 6.00
CA HIS A 76 27.08 -10.14 7.22
C HIS A 76 26.84 -11.64 6.98
N LEU A 77 26.30 -12.02 5.83
CA LEU A 77 25.80 -13.38 5.58
C LEU A 77 26.35 -14.05 4.31
N TYR A 78 27.37 -13.46 3.66
CA TYR A 78 27.89 -13.96 2.38
C TYR A 78 28.34 -15.43 2.42
N LYS A 79 28.84 -15.91 3.57
CA LYS A 79 29.25 -17.33 3.75
C LYS A 79 28.08 -18.30 3.87
N LEU A 80 26.96 -17.82 4.43
CA LEU A 80 25.76 -18.64 4.66
C LEU A 80 24.88 -18.74 3.41
N TYR A 81 24.81 -17.65 2.62
CA TYR A 81 23.92 -17.53 1.48
C TYR A 81 24.64 -17.14 0.17
N PRO A 82 25.71 -17.84 -0.26
CA PRO A 82 26.51 -17.41 -1.42
C PRO A 82 25.72 -17.44 -2.74
N LYS A 83 24.84 -18.44 -2.93
CA LYS A 83 24.00 -18.56 -4.14
C LYS A 83 22.98 -17.44 -4.20
N LEU A 84 22.24 -17.24 -3.11
CA LEU A 84 21.27 -16.17 -2.97
C LEU A 84 21.89 -14.81 -3.27
N LEU A 85 23.07 -14.55 -2.71
CA LEU A 85 23.79 -13.31 -2.93
C LEU A 85 24.17 -13.10 -4.39
N THR A 86 24.57 -14.16 -5.09
CA THR A 86 24.89 -14.10 -6.53
C THR A 86 23.65 -13.75 -7.34
N GLU A 87 22.52 -14.39 -7.05
CA GLU A 87 21.24 -14.11 -7.69
C GLU A 87 20.79 -12.66 -7.47
N TYR A 88 20.86 -12.18 -6.24
CA TYR A 88 20.49 -10.79 -5.92
C TYR A 88 21.43 -9.76 -6.55
N LYS A 89 22.72 -10.00 -6.61
CA LYS A 89 23.69 -9.13 -7.29
C LYS A 89 23.39 -9.06 -8.79
N SER A 90 23.16 -10.20 -9.43
CA SER A 90 22.78 -10.27 -10.84
C SER A 90 21.45 -9.53 -11.08
N GLU A 91 20.45 -9.74 -10.21
CA GLU A 91 19.17 -9.05 -10.32
C GLU A 91 19.30 -7.55 -10.10
N THR A 92 20.16 -7.10 -9.19
CA THR A 92 20.41 -5.67 -8.98
C THR A 92 20.99 -5.00 -10.23
N GLU A 93 21.93 -5.67 -10.91
CA GLU A 93 22.50 -5.18 -12.17
C GLU A 93 21.45 -5.17 -13.29
N ARG A 94 20.69 -6.26 -13.42
CA ARG A 94 19.59 -6.36 -14.39
C ARG A 94 18.54 -5.26 -14.14
N PHE A 95 18.13 -5.05 -12.89
CA PHE A 95 17.17 -4.04 -12.51
C PHE A 95 17.65 -2.64 -12.90
N HIS A 96 18.90 -2.31 -12.61
CA HIS A 96 19.49 -1.04 -13.00
C HIS A 96 19.43 -0.83 -14.52
N GLU A 97 19.85 -1.81 -15.30
CA GLU A 97 19.92 -1.71 -16.77
C GLU A 97 18.54 -1.73 -17.44
N LYS A 98 17.65 -2.60 -17.02
CA LYS A 98 16.36 -2.84 -17.68
C LYS A 98 15.21 -2.01 -17.11
N VAL A 99 15.30 -1.60 -15.85
CA VAL A 99 14.24 -0.81 -15.20
C VAL A 99 14.68 0.65 -15.07
N THR A 100 15.68 0.94 -14.27
CA THR A 100 16.03 2.32 -13.92
C THR A 100 16.53 3.13 -15.14
N LYS A 101 17.47 2.60 -15.90
CA LYS A 101 17.98 3.30 -17.12
C LYS A 101 16.91 3.43 -18.21
N VAL A 102 16.07 2.42 -18.36
CA VAL A 102 14.96 2.48 -19.34
C VAL A 102 13.93 3.50 -18.91
N ALA A 103 13.57 3.56 -17.61
CA ALA A 103 12.63 4.54 -17.07
C ALA A 103 13.13 5.98 -17.28
N GLN A 104 14.43 6.24 -17.11
CA GLN A 104 15.02 7.54 -17.39
C GLN A 104 14.89 7.93 -18.86
N LYS A 105 15.10 7.01 -19.81
CA LYS A 105 14.89 7.26 -21.24
C LYS A 105 13.41 7.42 -21.57
N PHE A 106 12.56 6.64 -20.93
CA PHE A 106 11.12 6.69 -21.10
C PHE A 106 10.53 8.02 -20.62
N SER A 107 11.08 8.61 -19.55
CA SER A 107 10.65 9.90 -19.05
C SER A 107 10.79 11.03 -20.11
N LEU A 108 11.86 11.00 -20.89
CA LEU A 108 12.06 11.96 -21.98
C LEU A 108 11.04 11.79 -23.12
N GLN A 109 10.55 10.56 -23.34
CA GLN A 109 9.58 10.28 -24.39
C GLN A 109 8.19 10.79 -24.01
N TYR A 110 7.68 10.42 -22.80
CA TYR A 110 6.35 10.87 -22.41
C TYR A 110 6.31 12.37 -22.12
N THR A 111 7.40 12.98 -21.64
CA THR A 111 7.47 14.46 -21.50
C THR A 111 7.25 15.14 -22.87
N ARG A 112 7.93 14.68 -23.92
CA ARG A 112 7.74 15.23 -25.27
C ARG A 112 6.32 15.03 -25.78
N LEU A 113 5.69 13.89 -25.50
CA LEU A 113 4.30 13.65 -25.88
C LEU A 113 3.34 14.58 -25.13
N VAL A 114 3.55 14.79 -23.84
CA VAL A 114 2.76 15.74 -23.04
C VAL A 114 2.91 17.17 -23.55
N ASP A 115 4.13 17.57 -23.91
CA ASP A 115 4.41 18.93 -24.45
C ASP A 115 3.77 19.14 -25.82
N SER A 116 3.63 18.10 -26.65
CA SER A 116 3.04 18.18 -27.99
C SER A 116 1.53 17.97 -28.01
N ALA A 117 0.92 17.43 -26.96
CA ALA A 117 -0.50 17.16 -26.90
C ALA A 117 -1.32 18.43 -26.67
N GLU A 118 -2.43 18.59 -27.40
CA GLU A 118 -3.40 19.67 -27.12
C GLU A 118 -4.13 19.42 -25.80
N ASP A 119 -4.56 18.19 -25.57
CA ASP A 119 -5.14 17.72 -24.32
C ASP A 119 -4.47 16.40 -23.90
N TYR A 120 -3.45 16.51 -23.06
CA TYR A 120 -2.67 15.38 -22.56
C TYR A 120 -3.50 14.36 -21.78
N ALA A 121 -4.63 14.77 -21.19
CA ALA A 121 -5.47 13.87 -20.41
C ALA A 121 -6.23 12.86 -21.29
N THR A 122 -6.58 13.25 -22.53
CA THR A 122 -7.36 12.44 -23.48
C THR A 122 -6.59 12.01 -24.71
N ASP A 123 -5.34 12.46 -24.87
CA ASP A 123 -4.49 12.09 -26.01
C ASP A 123 -4.25 10.59 -26.07
N LYS A 124 -4.73 9.97 -27.17
CA LYS A 124 -4.67 8.51 -27.34
C LYS A 124 -3.25 8.00 -27.46
N SER A 125 -2.37 8.73 -28.14
CA SER A 125 -0.98 8.30 -28.36
C SER A 125 -0.18 8.32 -27.06
N LEU A 126 -0.43 9.32 -26.20
CA LEU A 126 0.14 9.41 -24.89
C LEU A 126 -0.39 8.31 -23.96
N GLN A 127 -1.70 8.09 -23.92
CA GLN A 127 -2.33 7.03 -23.09
C GLN A 127 -1.85 5.64 -23.50
N GLU A 128 -1.77 5.37 -24.81
CA GLU A 128 -1.22 4.11 -25.32
C GLU A 128 0.25 3.94 -24.93
N ARG A 129 1.05 5.02 -25.02
CA ARG A 129 2.46 4.97 -24.63
C ARG A 129 2.65 4.73 -23.13
N ILE A 130 1.81 5.34 -22.29
CA ILE A 130 1.79 5.10 -20.85
C ILE A 130 1.42 3.65 -20.55
N HIS A 131 0.40 3.13 -21.21
CA HIS A 131 -0.06 1.75 -21.05
C HIS A 131 1.05 0.74 -21.40
N LEU A 132 1.64 0.85 -22.58
CA LEU A 132 2.77 -0.01 -23.00
C LEU A 132 3.98 0.13 -22.07
N GLY A 133 4.24 1.33 -21.55
CA GLY A 133 5.27 1.54 -20.54
C GLY A 133 4.96 0.82 -19.24
N ALA A 134 3.71 0.88 -18.77
CA ALA A 134 3.28 0.21 -17.56
C ALA A 134 3.36 -1.32 -17.69
N GLU A 135 2.95 -1.89 -18.82
CA GLU A 135 3.10 -3.33 -19.12
C GLU A 135 4.56 -3.75 -19.09
N TYR A 136 5.42 -3.03 -19.83
CA TYR A 136 6.85 -3.32 -19.86
C TYR A 136 7.47 -3.33 -18.46
N PHE A 137 7.24 -2.27 -17.67
CA PHE A 137 7.83 -2.20 -16.34
C PHE A 137 7.25 -3.24 -15.38
N LYS A 138 5.97 -3.56 -15.46
CA LYS A 138 5.36 -4.65 -14.69
C LYS A 138 6.07 -5.97 -14.97
N GLU A 139 6.24 -6.32 -16.24
CA GLU A 139 6.97 -7.53 -16.67
C GLU A 139 8.42 -7.52 -16.14
N GLN A 140 9.09 -6.38 -16.19
CA GLN A 140 10.47 -6.27 -15.69
C GLN A 140 10.59 -6.35 -14.15
N LEU A 141 9.50 -6.16 -13.39
CA LEU A 141 9.49 -6.36 -11.94
C LEU A 141 9.29 -7.84 -11.52
N GLU A 142 8.72 -8.67 -12.38
CA GLU A 142 8.43 -10.09 -12.08
C GLU A 142 9.65 -10.90 -11.59
N PRO A 143 10.86 -10.79 -12.19
CA PRO A 143 12.03 -11.54 -11.71
C PRO A 143 12.43 -11.14 -10.28
N LEU A 144 12.38 -9.86 -9.93
CA LEU A 144 12.67 -9.40 -8.57
C LEU A 144 11.63 -9.95 -7.58
N ASP A 145 10.36 -9.92 -7.96
CA ASP A 145 9.27 -10.45 -7.16
C ASP A 145 9.39 -11.97 -6.95
N ALA A 146 9.78 -12.73 -7.99
CA ALA A 146 10.02 -14.16 -7.89
C ALA A 146 11.17 -14.50 -6.93
N ILE A 147 12.29 -13.78 -7.02
CA ILE A 147 13.43 -13.95 -6.10
C ILE A 147 13.00 -13.61 -4.66
N ARG A 148 12.29 -12.50 -4.46
CA ARG A 148 11.80 -12.08 -3.14
C ARG A 148 10.87 -13.11 -2.51
N SER A 149 9.95 -13.64 -3.28
CA SER A 149 8.97 -14.65 -2.83
C SER A 149 9.61 -15.97 -2.37
N SER A 150 10.79 -16.31 -2.92
CA SER A 150 11.54 -17.53 -2.60
C SER A 150 12.62 -17.31 -1.52
N THR A 151 12.84 -16.06 -1.08
CA THR A 151 13.95 -15.73 -0.19
C THR A 151 13.58 -15.83 1.26
N ILE A 152 14.29 -16.71 2.00
CA ILE A 152 14.28 -16.79 3.45
C ILE A 152 15.71 -16.55 3.94
N VAL A 153 15.92 -15.50 4.73
CA VAL A 153 17.22 -15.18 5.33
C VAL A 153 17.08 -15.22 6.85
N GLU A 154 17.78 -16.16 7.48
CA GLU A 154 17.79 -16.33 8.93
C GLU A 154 19.17 -16.01 9.51
N THR A 155 19.20 -15.44 10.70
CA THR A 155 20.42 -15.13 11.45
C THR A 155 20.15 -15.16 12.94
N ASP A 156 21.13 -15.64 13.72
CA ASP A 156 21.08 -15.65 15.19
C ASP A 156 21.38 -14.28 15.81
N ASN A 157 21.92 -13.36 15.03
CA ASN A 157 22.20 -12.01 15.48
C ASN A 157 20.92 -11.17 15.50
N LYS A 158 20.41 -10.85 16.70
CA LYS A 158 19.15 -10.12 16.91
C LYS A 158 19.13 -8.73 16.25
N GLU A 159 20.23 -8.01 16.26
CA GLU A 159 20.30 -6.67 15.64
C GLU A 159 20.31 -6.77 14.12
N LEU A 160 21.10 -7.69 13.58
CA LEU A 160 21.10 -7.95 12.14
C LEU A 160 19.74 -8.46 11.66
N LYS A 161 19.09 -9.35 12.39
CA LYS A 161 17.73 -9.84 12.08
C LYS A 161 16.73 -8.69 11.98
N LYS A 162 16.83 -7.71 12.89
CA LYS A 162 15.96 -6.53 12.86
C LYS A 162 16.24 -5.63 11.64
N GLN A 163 17.52 -5.40 11.30
CA GLN A 163 17.90 -4.60 10.13
C GLN A 163 17.48 -5.27 8.84
N LEU A 164 17.71 -6.57 8.68
CA LEU A 164 17.27 -7.36 7.52
C LEU A 164 15.75 -7.34 7.39
N LYS A 165 15.03 -7.52 8.49
CA LYS A 165 13.57 -7.45 8.49
C LYS A 165 13.07 -6.09 8.00
N THR A 166 13.63 -4.99 8.53
CA THR A 166 13.25 -3.64 8.10
C THR A 166 13.57 -3.40 6.61
N ALA A 167 14.76 -3.81 6.16
CA ALA A 167 15.15 -3.64 4.75
C ALA A 167 14.32 -4.52 3.81
N SER A 168 13.94 -5.72 4.25
CA SER A 168 13.04 -6.62 3.53
C SER A 168 11.64 -6.05 3.42
N GLU A 169 11.06 -5.60 4.54
CA GLU A 169 9.73 -4.97 4.57
C GLU A 169 9.69 -3.73 3.66
N GLU A 170 10.71 -2.86 3.72
CA GLU A 170 10.82 -1.67 2.86
C GLU A 170 10.87 -2.03 1.36
N LEU A 171 11.63 -3.06 1.01
CA LEU A 171 11.73 -3.54 -0.37
C LEU A 171 10.41 -4.13 -0.86
N ASP A 172 9.75 -4.94 -0.03
CA ASP A 172 8.49 -5.60 -0.36
C ASP A 172 7.35 -4.58 -0.50
N ASP A 173 7.26 -3.60 0.41
CA ASP A 173 6.26 -2.52 0.38
C ASP A 173 6.41 -1.67 -0.91
N LEU A 174 7.64 -1.28 -1.25
CA LEU A 174 7.91 -0.51 -2.48
C LEU A 174 7.63 -1.32 -3.75
N LEU A 175 7.98 -2.59 -3.78
CA LEU A 175 7.74 -3.47 -4.92
C LEU A 175 6.22 -3.65 -5.14
N LEU A 176 5.49 -3.99 -4.08
CA LEU A 176 4.05 -4.18 -4.12
C LEU A 176 3.34 -2.90 -4.56
N LEU A 177 3.70 -1.75 -3.98
CA LEU A 177 3.14 -0.45 -4.36
C LEU A 177 3.34 -0.18 -5.86
N LYS A 178 4.54 -0.46 -6.40
CA LYS A 178 4.82 -0.23 -7.83
C LYS A 178 4.03 -1.17 -8.72
N VAL A 179 3.97 -2.45 -8.38
CA VAL A 179 3.19 -3.46 -9.14
C VAL A 179 1.71 -3.07 -9.15
N ASP A 180 1.12 -2.73 -8.00
CA ASP A 180 -0.30 -2.37 -7.88
C ASP A 180 -0.64 -1.10 -8.68
N LEU A 181 0.23 -0.07 -8.64
CA LEU A 181 0.03 1.16 -9.41
C LEU A 181 0.15 0.93 -10.92
N LEU A 182 1.11 0.12 -11.36
CA LEU A 182 1.26 -0.23 -12.77
C LEU A 182 0.06 -1.05 -13.26
N GLU A 183 -0.39 -2.02 -12.48
CA GLU A 183 -1.57 -2.83 -12.81
C GLU A 183 -2.85 -2.02 -12.88
N PHE A 184 -3.01 -1.05 -11.97
CA PHE A 184 -4.11 -0.09 -12.03
C PHE A 184 -4.09 0.69 -13.34
N VAL A 185 -2.94 1.22 -13.75
CA VAL A 185 -2.80 2.00 -15.00
C VAL A 185 -3.03 1.13 -16.24
N ILE A 186 -2.57 -0.13 -16.24
CA ILE A 186 -2.84 -1.08 -17.31
C ILE A 186 -4.35 -1.33 -17.45
N SER A 187 -5.07 -1.48 -16.33
CA SER A 187 -6.48 -1.83 -16.35
C SER A 187 -7.42 -0.64 -16.60
N LYS A 188 -7.07 0.57 -16.14
CA LYS A 188 -7.94 1.76 -16.12
C LYS A 188 -7.42 2.93 -16.97
N GLY A 189 -6.18 2.87 -17.43
CA GLY A 189 -5.48 4.02 -18.01
C GLY A 189 -4.98 5.00 -16.95
N PHE A 190 -4.24 6.02 -17.38
CA PHE A 190 -3.68 7.03 -16.49
C PHE A 190 -4.59 8.26 -16.41
N HIS A 191 -5.50 8.25 -15.45
CA HIS A 191 -6.40 9.36 -15.13
C HIS A 191 -6.04 9.93 -13.75
N VAL A 192 -5.63 11.20 -13.69
CA VAL A 192 -5.08 11.85 -12.49
C VAL A 192 -5.94 11.63 -11.24
N GLY A 193 -7.25 11.86 -11.33
CA GLY A 193 -8.15 11.73 -10.19
C GLY A 193 -8.27 10.29 -9.66
N GLU A 194 -8.35 9.32 -10.55
CA GLU A 194 -8.42 7.90 -10.20
C GLU A 194 -7.07 7.36 -9.70
N TYR A 195 -5.98 7.77 -10.36
CA TYR A 195 -4.63 7.41 -9.93
C TYR A 195 -4.32 7.93 -8.52
N LEU A 196 -4.68 9.18 -8.20
CA LEU A 196 -4.49 9.74 -6.86
C LEU A 196 -5.33 9.02 -5.80
N LYS A 197 -6.57 8.65 -6.12
CA LYS A 197 -7.41 7.84 -5.23
C LYS A 197 -6.77 6.49 -4.96
N GLN A 198 -6.31 5.81 -6.00
CA GLN A 198 -5.64 4.51 -5.85
C GLN A 198 -4.36 4.62 -5.03
N LYS A 199 -3.51 5.61 -5.34
CA LYS A 199 -2.27 5.87 -4.59
C LYS A 199 -2.55 6.18 -3.12
N ALA A 200 -3.57 6.98 -2.82
CA ALA A 200 -3.96 7.28 -1.44
C ALA A 200 -4.45 6.03 -0.69
N VAL A 201 -5.24 5.17 -1.33
CA VAL A 201 -5.69 3.91 -0.73
C VAL A 201 -4.51 3.03 -0.37
N LEU A 202 -3.56 2.84 -1.29
CA LEU A 202 -2.36 2.03 -1.06
C LEU A 202 -1.47 2.62 0.05
N SER A 203 -1.30 3.96 0.09
CA SER A 203 -0.47 4.62 1.12
C SER A 203 -1.10 4.63 2.53
N ILE A 204 -2.44 4.59 2.65
CA ILE A 204 -3.12 4.49 3.95
C ILE A 204 -2.91 3.10 4.56
N ASP A 205 -2.92 2.06 3.75
CA ASP A 205 -2.64 0.70 4.21
C ASP A 205 -1.22 0.59 4.80
N ASP A 206 -0.22 1.27 4.21
CA ASP A 206 1.17 1.32 4.72
C ASP A 206 1.28 2.09 6.05
N THR A 207 0.59 3.22 6.20
CA THR A 207 0.67 4.04 7.43
C THR A 207 -0.03 3.40 8.62
N ALA A 208 -1.06 2.58 8.40
CA ALA A 208 -1.69 1.80 9.47
C ALA A 208 -0.74 0.72 10.01
N SER A 209 0.18 0.23 9.17
CA SER A 209 1.21 -0.75 9.54
C SER A 209 2.36 -0.14 10.37
N THR A 210 2.71 1.14 10.14
CA THR A 210 3.84 1.83 10.82
C THR A 210 3.46 2.48 12.14
N LYS A 211 2.26 3.05 12.27
CA LYS A 211 1.81 3.73 13.51
C LYS A 211 1.67 2.78 14.72
N GLY A 212 1.36 1.51 14.49
CA GLY A 212 1.35 0.51 15.57
C GLY A 212 2.73 0.17 16.15
N LYS A 213 3.83 0.59 15.51
CA LYS A 213 5.21 0.38 15.97
C LYS A 213 5.80 1.57 16.76
N GLU A 214 5.32 2.80 16.54
CA GLU A 214 5.85 4.00 17.22
C GLU A 214 5.24 4.22 18.61
N GLU A 215 3.97 3.91 18.83
CA GLU A 215 3.35 4.05 20.15
C GLU A 215 3.90 3.08 21.22
N LYS A 216 4.55 1.98 20.82
CA LYS A 216 5.24 1.08 21.77
C LYS A 216 6.65 1.52 22.16
N ARG A 217 7.21 2.56 21.56
CA ARG A 217 8.57 3.07 21.87
C ARG A 217 8.60 4.25 22.83
N SER A 218 7.48 4.90 23.11
CA SER A 218 7.39 6.08 23.98
C SER A 218 7.03 5.80 25.44
N GLY A 219 6.91 4.56 25.85
CA GLY A 219 6.40 4.19 27.16
C GLY A 219 7.39 3.42 28.05
N ASN A 220 8.67 3.79 28.12
CA ASN A 220 9.51 3.26 29.19
C ASN A 220 10.72 4.14 29.54
N SER A 221 10.48 5.20 30.26
CA SER A 221 11.43 5.78 31.23
C SER A 221 10.68 6.81 32.10
N THR A 222 10.32 6.46 33.29
CA THR A 222 10.60 7.19 34.53
C THR A 222 9.98 6.48 35.75
N GLU A 223 10.87 5.98 36.55
CA GLU A 223 10.91 5.93 38.02
C GLU A 223 9.67 5.59 38.87
N ARG A 224 9.77 4.40 39.42
CA ARG A 224 9.76 4.08 40.87
C ARG A 224 9.39 5.24 41.82
N ARG A 225 8.21 5.18 42.45
CA ARG A 225 8.09 5.43 43.88
C ARG A 225 6.88 4.67 44.47
N LYS A 226 7.22 3.91 45.53
CA LYS A 226 6.34 3.23 46.50
C LYS A 226 5.29 4.18 47.06
N ARG A 227 4.05 3.72 47.23
CA ARG A 227 3.38 3.75 48.53
C ARG A 227 2.22 2.75 48.56
N LYS A 228 2.15 2.12 49.67
CA LYS A 228 1.32 1.07 50.24
C LYS A 228 0.00 1.67 50.75
N ASP A 229 -0.99 0.82 50.81
CA ASP A 229 -2.11 0.74 51.74
C ASP A 229 -3.51 0.97 51.14
N GLY A 230 -4.32 -0.08 51.26
CA GLY A 230 -5.63 -0.04 51.93
C GLY A 230 -6.83 -0.51 51.09
N ALA A 231 -7.18 -1.74 51.29
CA ALA A 231 -8.54 -2.32 51.54
C ALA A 231 -9.72 -2.08 50.58
N GLU A 232 -10.25 -3.24 50.08
CA GLU A 232 -11.68 -3.71 50.09
C GLU A 232 -12.71 -2.91 49.28
N GLU A 233 -13.62 -3.42 48.52
CA GLU A 233 -14.40 -4.69 48.45
C GLU A 233 -15.28 -4.71 47.19
N SER A 234 -15.51 -5.89 46.70
CA SER A 234 -16.71 -6.44 46.03
C SER A 234 -17.32 -5.81 44.75
N GLY A 235 -17.43 -6.68 43.74
CA GLY A 235 -18.31 -6.48 42.61
C GLY A 235 -18.08 -7.50 41.49
N SER A 236 -18.55 -8.72 41.67
CA SER A 236 -18.50 -9.84 40.74
C SER A 236 -19.30 -9.55 39.45
N THR A 237 -18.63 -9.62 38.32
CA THR A 237 -19.26 -9.92 37.02
C THR A 237 -18.39 -10.93 36.24
N PRO A 238 -19.00 -11.93 35.58
CA PRO A 238 -18.31 -13.16 35.17
C PRO A 238 -17.30 -12.93 34.06
N ALA A 239 -16.10 -13.45 34.27
CA ALA A 239 -15.01 -13.47 33.33
C ALA A 239 -15.42 -14.17 32.02
N ARG A 240 -15.55 -13.41 30.95
CA ARG A 240 -15.54 -13.90 29.59
C ARG A 240 -14.16 -14.47 29.32
N LYS A 241 -14.07 -15.80 29.20
CA LYS A 241 -12.83 -16.47 28.74
C LYS A 241 -12.35 -15.82 27.47
N LYS A 242 -11.26 -15.05 27.56
CA LYS A 242 -10.47 -14.61 26.40
C LYS A 242 -9.83 -15.88 25.83
N THR A 243 -10.36 -16.37 24.72
CA THR A 243 -9.65 -17.31 23.88
C THR A 243 -8.31 -16.65 23.50
N ALA A 244 -7.22 -17.33 23.79
CA ALA A 244 -5.87 -16.87 23.48
C ALA A 244 -5.81 -16.52 21.99
N ALA A 245 -5.46 -15.26 21.70
CA ALA A 245 -5.21 -14.84 20.33
C ALA A 245 -3.98 -15.59 19.82
N VAL A 246 -4.11 -16.27 18.69
CA VAL A 246 -3.00 -16.96 18.03
C VAL A 246 -2.01 -15.89 17.55
N GLU A 247 -0.74 -16.01 17.92
CA GLU A 247 0.31 -15.16 17.40
C GLU A 247 0.50 -15.46 15.92
N VAL A 248 0.26 -14.46 15.06
CA VAL A 248 0.45 -14.57 13.62
C VAL A 248 1.91 -14.19 13.29
N PRO A 249 2.68 -15.06 12.64
CA PRO A 249 4.01 -14.72 12.15
C PRO A 249 3.94 -13.48 11.25
N SER A 250 4.94 -12.62 11.34
CA SER A 250 4.99 -11.38 10.55
C SER A 250 5.51 -11.57 9.11
N ASP A 251 6.02 -12.76 8.80
CA ASP A 251 6.58 -13.11 7.51
C ASP A 251 5.53 -13.82 6.65
N ILE A 252 5.51 -13.58 5.35
CA ILE A 252 4.54 -14.21 4.44
C ILE A 252 5.02 -15.62 4.11
N LEU A 253 4.35 -16.63 4.65
CA LEU A 253 4.69 -18.04 4.42
C LEU A 253 4.19 -18.55 3.06
N HIS A 254 3.09 -17.98 2.55
CA HIS A 254 2.45 -18.39 1.30
C HIS A 254 2.20 -17.17 0.39
N PRO A 255 3.23 -16.65 -0.34
CA PRO A 255 3.14 -15.40 -1.09
C PRO A 255 2.08 -15.43 -2.20
N GLU A 256 1.90 -16.59 -2.85
CA GLU A 256 0.90 -16.72 -3.90
C GLU A 256 -0.54 -16.62 -3.38
N LEU A 257 -0.84 -17.28 -2.25
CA LEU A 257 -2.14 -17.14 -1.61
C LEU A 257 -2.37 -15.69 -1.15
N TYR A 258 -1.33 -15.05 -0.61
CA TYR A 258 -1.40 -13.65 -0.19
C TYR A 258 -1.80 -12.74 -1.36
N ARG A 259 -1.18 -12.90 -2.53
CA ARG A 259 -1.53 -12.14 -3.73
C ARG A 259 -2.97 -12.38 -4.19
N ARG A 260 -3.40 -13.66 -4.22
CA ARG A 260 -4.79 -14.00 -4.58
C ARG A 260 -5.79 -13.32 -3.66
N LEU A 261 -5.52 -13.32 -2.34
CA LEU A 261 -6.38 -12.66 -1.35
C LEU A 261 -6.38 -11.12 -1.50
N ILE A 262 -5.26 -10.50 -1.84
CA ILE A 262 -5.18 -9.07 -2.12
C ILE A 262 -6.00 -8.71 -3.38
N VAL A 263 -5.83 -9.46 -4.47
CA VAL A 263 -6.59 -9.25 -5.71
C VAL A 263 -8.09 -9.39 -5.46
N TRP A 264 -8.50 -10.45 -4.76
CA TRP A 264 -9.88 -10.66 -4.36
C TRP A 264 -10.43 -9.50 -3.52
N ARG A 265 -9.70 -9.07 -2.48
CA ARG A 265 -10.08 -7.93 -1.64
C ARG A 265 -10.32 -6.66 -2.45
N ASN A 266 -9.41 -6.37 -3.37
CA ASN A 266 -9.47 -5.17 -4.20
C ASN A 266 -10.66 -5.23 -5.16
N ALA A 267 -10.96 -6.39 -5.74
CA ALA A 267 -12.13 -6.62 -6.58
C ALA A 267 -13.43 -6.42 -5.78
N GLU A 268 -13.54 -7.03 -4.60
CA GLU A 268 -14.70 -6.90 -3.71
C GLU A 268 -14.93 -5.46 -3.25
N ALA A 269 -13.86 -4.76 -2.87
CA ALA A 269 -13.90 -3.35 -2.50
C ALA A 269 -14.38 -2.46 -3.66
N SER A 270 -13.91 -2.75 -4.88
CA SER A 270 -14.31 -2.03 -6.09
C SER A 270 -15.79 -2.24 -6.42
N GLN A 271 -16.29 -3.48 -6.30
CA GLN A 271 -17.70 -3.80 -6.52
C GLN A 271 -18.62 -3.09 -5.52
N LEU A 272 -18.19 -3.01 -4.26
CA LEU A 272 -18.94 -2.38 -3.19
C LEU A 272 -18.79 -0.85 -3.15
N GLY A 273 -17.85 -0.28 -3.90
CA GLY A 273 -17.50 1.14 -3.83
C GLY A 273 -16.94 1.56 -2.47
N LEU A 274 -16.32 0.61 -1.75
CA LEU A 274 -15.82 0.80 -0.39
C LEU A 274 -14.28 0.80 -0.38
N PRO A 275 -13.65 1.46 0.60
CA PRO A 275 -12.23 1.32 0.84
C PRO A 275 -11.84 -0.12 1.16
N VAL A 276 -10.71 -0.61 0.64
CA VAL A 276 -10.27 -2.02 0.75
C VAL A 276 -10.17 -2.53 2.18
N TYR A 277 -9.78 -1.69 3.13
CA TYR A 277 -9.67 -2.05 4.55
C TYR A 277 -11.03 -2.32 5.22
N THR A 278 -12.13 -1.87 4.64
CA THR A 278 -13.48 -2.16 5.16
C THR A 278 -13.96 -3.56 4.77
N VAL A 279 -13.41 -4.14 3.70
CA VAL A 279 -13.65 -5.51 3.29
C VAL A 279 -12.88 -6.45 4.22
N ILE A 280 -11.56 -6.34 4.23
CA ILE A 280 -10.68 -7.10 5.11
C ILE A 280 -9.37 -6.35 5.32
N GLN A 281 -8.89 -6.31 6.56
CA GLN A 281 -7.62 -5.68 6.89
C GLN A 281 -6.44 -6.53 6.41
N GLN A 282 -5.36 -5.89 5.97
CA GLN A 282 -4.16 -6.57 5.49
C GLN A 282 -3.56 -7.53 6.53
N LYS A 283 -3.60 -7.17 7.82
CA LYS A 283 -3.17 -8.07 8.91
C LYS A 283 -4.00 -9.34 9.02
N ALA A 284 -5.29 -9.25 8.71
CA ALA A 284 -6.15 -10.43 8.67
C ALA A 284 -5.84 -11.30 7.45
N ILE A 285 -5.54 -10.69 6.29
CA ILE A 285 -5.08 -11.43 5.10
C ILE A 285 -3.78 -12.17 5.41
N LEU A 286 -2.81 -11.50 6.05
CA LEU A 286 -1.57 -12.14 6.48
C LEU A 286 -1.83 -13.31 7.43
N GLY A 287 -2.76 -13.14 8.38
CA GLY A 287 -3.19 -14.22 9.26
C GLY A 287 -3.80 -15.41 8.51
N ILE A 288 -4.67 -15.15 7.55
CA ILE A 288 -5.29 -16.19 6.70
C ILE A 288 -4.22 -16.94 5.90
N THR A 289 -3.30 -16.17 5.31
CA THR A 289 -2.21 -16.70 4.49
C THR A 289 -1.29 -17.62 5.30
N ASN A 290 -0.89 -17.20 6.49
CA ASN A 290 0.11 -17.92 7.28
C ASN A 290 -0.50 -19.11 8.08
N LEU A 291 -1.77 -19.00 8.48
CA LEU A 291 -2.43 -20.02 9.30
C LEU A 291 -3.25 -21.02 8.47
N LEU A 292 -3.52 -20.71 7.20
CA LEU A 292 -4.29 -21.56 6.27
C LEU A 292 -5.57 -22.16 6.92
N PRO A 293 -6.49 -21.32 7.42
CA PRO A 293 -7.66 -21.79 8.18
C PRO A 293 -8.53 -22.73 7.33
N GLU A 294 -9.07 -23.78 7.96
CA GLU A 294 -9.91 -24.78 7.29
C GLU A 294 -11.40 -24.59 7.56
N ASP A 295 -11.73 -23.89 8.65
CA ASP A 295 -13.10 -23.64 9.06
C ASP A 295 -13.34 -22.20 9.53
N LYS A 296 -14.61 -21.84 9.70
CA LYS A 296 -15.01 -20.52 10.21
C LYS A 296 -14.52 -20.26 11.64
N SER A 297 -14.32 -21.31 12.44
CA SER A 297 -13.83 -21.19 13.81
C SER A 297 -12.35 -20.80 13.82
N ALA A 298 -11.56 -21.34 12.89
CA ALA A 298 -10.17 -20.94 12.68
C ALA A 298 -10.07 -19.49 12.15
N LEU A 299 -10.95 -19.08 11.23
CA LEU A 299 -11.03 -17.68 10.77
C LEU A 299 -11.33 -16.69 11.90
N LEU A 300 -12.20 -17.07 12.85
CA LEU A 300 -12.53 -16.24 14.03
C LEU A 300 -11.36 -16.04 14.99
N ARG A 301 -10.36 -16.90 14.96
CA ARG A 301 -9.14 -16.78 15.79
C ARG A 301 -8.11 -15.84 15.18
N ILE A 302 -8.28 -15.48 13.90
CA ILE A 302 -7.36 -14.60 13.21
C ILE A 302 -7.56 -13.17 13.73
N PRO A 303 -6.49 -12.52 14.20
CA PRO A 303 -6.54 -11.13 14.65
C PRO A 303 -7.06 -10.20 13.52
N TYR A 304 -7.83 -9.20 13.90
CA TYR A 304 -8.39 -8.19 12.98
C TYR A 304 -9.44 -8.72 12.00
N PHE A 305 -9.87 -9.99 12.10
CA PHE A 305 -10.97 -10.54 11.31
C PHE A 305 -12.14 -10.91 12.24
N GLY A 306 -13.13 -10.03 12.28
CA GLY A 306 -14.25 -10.13 13.22
C GLY A 306 -15.39 -10.99 12.69
N LYS A 307 -16.36 -11.31 13.59
CA LYS A 307 -17.53 -12.14 13.27
C LYS A 307 -18.27 -11.71 12.00
N LYS A 308 -18.52 -10.40 11.81
CA LYS A 308 -19.18 -9.86 10.61
C LYS A 308 -18.39 -10.16 9.32
N GLY A 309 -17.06 -10.11 9.37
CA GLY A 309 -16.21 -10.48 8.24
C GLY A 309 -16.31 -11.97 7.92
N VAL A 310 -16.28 -12.82 8.95
CA VAL A 310 -16.43 -14.28 8.78
C VAL A 310 -17.80 -14.65 8.24
N GLU A 311 -18.87 -14.01 8.70
CA GLU A 311 -20.24 -14.23 8.20
C GLU A 311 -20.37 -13.83 6.72
N LYS A 312 -19.76 -12.72 6.32
CA LYS A 312 -19.91 -12.17 4.97
C LYS A 312 -18.96 -12.80 3.95
N TYR A 313 -17.72 -13.02 4.33
CA TYR A 313 -16.64 -13.41 3.39
C TYR A 313 -16.01 -14.75 3.73
N GLY A 314 -16.40 -15.38 4.85
CA GLY A 314 -15.73 -16.57 5.36
C GLY A 314 -15.77 -17.76 4.42
N ASP A 315 -16.88 -18.02 3.75
CA ASP A 315 -17.01 -19.15 2.83
C ASP A 315 -16.10 -19.00 1.61
N GLU A 316 -16.02 -17.80 1.06
CA GLU A 316 -15.21 -17.51 -0.11
C GLU A 316 -13.70 -17.56 0.21
N LEU A 317 -13.30 -17.01 1.36
CA LEU A 317 -11.92 -17.05 1.83
C LEU A 317 -11.46 -18.48 2.12
N LEU A 318 -12.32 -19.31 2.73
CA LEU A 318 -12.02 -20.73 2.98
C LEU A 318 -11.87 -21.51 1.69
N GLU A 319 -12.71 -21.22 0.69
CA GLU A 319 -12.58 -21.87 -0.62
C GLU A 319 -11.26 -21.50 -1.31
N MET A 320 -10.85 -20.23 -1.26
CA MET A 320 -9.55 -19.80 -1.80
C MET A 320 -8.38 -20.51 -1.12
N VAL A 321 -8.43 -20.65 0.20
CA VAL A 321 -7.42 -21.40 0.97
C VAL A 321 -7.40 -22.88 0.59
N ARG A 322 -8.57 -23.49 0.43
CA ARG A 322 -8.72 -24.90 0.05
C ARG A 322 -8.15 -25.18 -1.35
N VAL A 323 -8.50 -24.33 -2.32
CA VAL A 323 -7.98 -24.40 -3.69
C VAL A 323 -6.46 -24.28 -3.68
N TYR A 324 -5.93 -23.30 -2.96
CA TYR A 324 -4.50 -23.09 -2.83
C TYR A 324 -3.79 -24.30 -2.21
N LYS A 325 -4.30 -24.87 -1.11
CA LYS A 325 -3.74 -26.08 -0.48
C LYS A 325 -3.65 -27.24 -1.47
N LYS A 326 -4.72 -27.46 -2.25
CA LYS A 326 -4.78 -28.52 -3.26
C LYS A 326 -3.76 -28.32 -4.38
N GLU A 327 -3.61 -27.09 -4.86
CA GLU A 327 -2.65 -26.75 -5.93
C GLU A 327 -1.20 -26.85 -5.45
N SER A 328 -0.93 -26.43 -4.20
CA SER A 328 0.41 -26.41 -3.61
C SER A 328 0.83 -27.77 -3.01
N GLY A 329 -0.01 -28.81 -3.09
CA GLY A 329 0.29 -30.13 -2.54
C GLY A 329 0.43 -30.16 -1.02
N ILE A 330 -0.08 -29.15 -0.33
CA ILE A 330 -0.10 -29.08 1.15
C ILE A 330 -1.20 -30.03 1.59
N ALA A 331 -0.80 -31.22 2.12
CA ALA A 331 -1.73 -32.25 2.56
C ALA A 331 -2.71 -31.70 3.60
N GLU A 332 -3.99 -32.07 3.46
CA GLU A 332 -4.96 -31.94 4.54
C GLU A 332 -4.40 -32.74 5.73
N THR A 333 -3.97 -32.06 6.78
CA THR A 333 -3.71 -32.74 8.05
C THR A 333 -5.05 -33.19 8.61
N LEU A 334 -5.37 -34.46 8.35
CA LEU A 334 -6.37 -35.20 9.07
C LEU A 334 -5.93 -35.27 10.54
N PHE A 335 -6.32 -34.32 11.33
CA PHE A 335 -6.44 -34.53 12.77
C PHE A 335 -7.86 -34.96 13.05
N SER A 336 -8.04 -36.27 12.94
CA SER A 336 -9.00 -37.00 13.79
C SER A 336 -8.33 -37.13 15.15
N ASP A 337 -8.85 -36.50 16.18
CA ASP A 337 -9.29 -36.98 17.47
C ASP A 337 -9.52 -35.80 18.42
#